data_51ddcf279bd284730127344a7e4bcc95
#
_entry.id   51ddcf279bd284730127344a7e4bcc95
#
_cell.length_a   1.000
_cell.length_b   1.000
_cell.length_c   1.000
_cell.angle_alpha   90.00
_cell.angle_beta   90.00
_cell.angle_gamma   90.00
#
_symmetry.space_group_name_H-M   'P 1'
#
loop_
_entity.id
_entity.type
_entity.pdbx_description
1 polymer ?
#
loop_
_entity_poly.entity_id
_entity_poly.type
_entity_poly.pdbx_seq_one_letter_code
_entity_poly.pdbx_strand_id
1 'polypeptide(L)'
;LDFFTKHFIEAYRGVVIVVRVIDGALKTKQKIRLMATAQDYEADGLGVFSPKATPVDELGVGEVGFIVANIKRVSDARIGDTVTETGRPTTEPFPGFKELKPMVFAGLYPVEGHKYTELREALEKLRLNDASFFYEPETSAALGFGFRCGFLGLLHMEIVQERLEREYDMDLVTTAPGVLYRVTT
;
A
#
# COMPACT_ATOMS: atom_id res chain seq x y z
N LEU A 1 1.18 -15.75 14.72
CA LEU A 1 2.17 -14.91 14.03
C LEU A 1 1.41 -13.77 13.37
N ASP A 2 1.55 -12.54 13.89
CA ASP A 2 0.72 -11.44 13.48
C ASP A 2 1.56 -10.20 13.22
N PHE A 3 1.34 -9.54 12.09
CA PHE A 3 2.24 -8.52 11.59
C PHE A 3 1.51 -7.27 11.10
N PHE A 4 2.08 -6.14 11.46
CA PHE A 4 1.81 -4.86 10.85
C PHE A 4 2.62 -4.77 9.55
N THR A 5 1.98 -4.55 8.41
CA THR A 5 2.69 -4.52 7.12
C THR A 5 2.73 -3.13 6.52
N LYS A 6 3.93 -2.64 6.22
CA LYS A 6 4.20 -1.54 5.29
C LYS A 6 5.00 -2.13 4.13
N HIS A 7 4.66 -1.77 2.90
CA HIS A 7 5.33 -2.28 1.72
C HIS A 7 6.27 -1.23 1.14
N PHE A 8 7.37 -1.69 0.55
CA PHE A 8 8.17 -0.92 -0.40
C PHE A 8 8.73 -1.89 -1.45
N ILE A 9 9.05 -1.37 -2.63
CA ILE A 9 9.62 -2.14 -3.71
C ILE A 9 11.12 -1.84 -3.75
N GLU A 10 11.95 -2.90 -3.66
CA GLU A 10 13.34 -2.84 -4.05
C GLU A 10 13.50 -3.35 -5.49
N ALA A 11 14.22 -2.61 -6.32
CA ALA A 11 14.38 -2.88 -7.76
C ALA A 11 14.85 -4.31 -8.10
N TYR A 12 15.51 -5.00 -7.16
CA TYR A 12 16.06 -6.35 -7.36
C TYR A 12 15.44 -7.45 -6.50
N ARG A 13 14.59 -7.10 -5.50
CA ARG A 13 14.05 -8.06 -4.52
C ARG A 13 12.53 -8.20 -4.57
N GLY A 14 11.86 -7.44 -5.43
CA GLY A 14 10.41 -7.41 -5.50
C GLY A 14 9.76 -6.69 -4.30
N VAL A 15 8.56 -7.12 -3.93
CA VAL A 15 7.82 -6.54 -2.80
C VAL A 15 8.46 -6.98 -1.49
N VAL A 16 8.90 -6.00 -0.69
CA VAL A 16 9.42 -6.20 0.66
C VAL A 16 8.32 -5.83 1.65
N ILE A 17 8.00 -6.75 2.54
CA ILE A 17 6.94 -6.56 3.55
C ILE A 17 7.58 -6.27 4.90
N VAL A 18 7.28 -5.11 5.49
CA VAL A 18 7.67 -4.82 6.88
C VAL A 18 6.65 -5.44 7.81
N VAL A 19 7.11 -6.12 8.82
CA VAL A 19 6.29 -6.90 9.75
C VAL A 19 6.68 -6.64 11.20
N ARG A 20 5.71 -6.82 12.11
CA ARG A 20 5.98 -6.94 13.55
C ARG A 20 5.54 -8.31 14.02
N VAL A 21 6.42 -9.05 14.66
CA VAL A 21 6.09 -10.36 15.26
C VAL A 21 5.31 -10.15 16.54
N ILE A 22 4.11 -10.70 16.61
CA ILE A 22 3.25 -10.60 17.82
C ILE A 22 3.32 -11.89 18.61
N ASP A 23 3.30 -13.06 17.94
CA ASP A 23 3.40 -14.36 18.57
C ASP A 23 4.27 -15.31 17.74
N GLY A 24 4.99 -16.20 18.41
CA GLY A 24 5.90 -17.15 17.78
C GLY A 24 7.19 -16.52 17.25
N ALA A 25 7.75 -17.11 16.22
CA ALA A 25 8.96 -16.64 15.55
C ALA A 25 8.87 -16.89 14.05
N LEU A 26 9.45 -15.99 13.27
CA LEU A 26 9.54 -16.10 11.82
C LEU A 26 10.98 -16.43 11.42
N LYS A 27 11.17 -17.49 10.65
CA LYS A 27 12.48 -17.95 10.19
C LYS A 27 12.63 -17.83 8.67
N THR A 28 13.86 -17.68 8.21
CA THR A 28 14.19 -17.81 6.79
C THR A 28 13.77 -19.17 6.26
N LYS A 29 13.26 -19.18 5.01
CA LYS A 29 12.72 -20.37 4.31
C LYS A 29 11.44 -20.95 4.92
N GLN A 30 10.83 -20.28 5.88
CA GLN A 30 9.53 -20.66 6.40
C GLN A 30 8.42 -20.37 5.40
N LYS A 31 7.46 -21.28 5.27
CA LYS A 31 6.26 -21.05 4.46
C LYS A 31 5.26 -20.23 5.25
N ILE A 32 4.88 -19.11 4.67
CA ILE A 32 3.98 -18.13 5.24
C ILE A 32 2.72 -17.99 4.38
N ARG A 33 1.61 -17.62 5.01
CA ARG A 33 0.34 -17.30 4.36
C ARG A 33 -0.05 -15.87 4.67
N LEU A 34 -0.39 -15.12 3.64
CA LEU A 34 -1.07 -13.83 3.75
C LEU A 34 -2.57 -14.09 3.88
N MET A 35 -3.16 -13.70 5.01
CA MET A 35 -4.55 -14.08 5.32
C MET A 35 -5.57 -13.36 4.43
N ALA A 36 -5.34 -12.07 4.08
CA ALA A 36 -6.27 -11.30 3.28
C ALA A 36 -6.43 -11.81 1.84
N THR A 37 -5.37 -12.41 1.28
CA THR A 37 -5.39 -12.95 -0.09
C THR A 37 -5.38 -14.48 -0.12
N ALA A 38 -5.21 -15.13 1.04
CA ALA A 38 -5.05 -16.58 1.19
C ALA A 38 -3.93 -17.16 0.32
N GLN A 39 -2.89 -16.36 0.04
CA GLN A 39 -1.74 -16.75 -0.77
C GLN A 39 -0.59 -17.22 0.10
N ASP A 40 0.06 -18.30 -0.34
CA ASP A 40 1.22 -18.89 0.34
C ASP A 40 2.50 -18.45 -0.36
N TYR A 41 3.49 -18.08 0.45
CA TYR A 41 4.83 -17.68 0.00
C TYR A 41 5.90 -18.35 0.86
N GLU A 42 7.14 -18.32 0.39
CA GLU A 42 8.30 -18.70 1.19
C GLU A 42 9.03 -17.41 1.61
N ALA A 43 9.38 -17.28 2.88
CA ALA A 43 10.20 -16.17 3.38
C ALA A 43 11.66 -16.39 2.92
N ASP A 44 11.99 -15.92 1.70
CA ASP A 44 13.31 -16.10 1.09
C ASP A 44 14.41 -15.43 1.88
N GLY A 45 14.09 -14.30 2.52
CA GLY A 45 15.01 -13.57 3.39
C GLY A 45 14.25 -12.75 4.43
N LEU A 46 14.91 -12.56 5.56
CA LEU A 46 14.47 -11.70 6.67
C LEU A 46 15.52 -10.66 6.96
N GLY A 47 15.11 -9.55 7.56
CA GLY A 47 16.04 -8.54 8.04
C GLY A 47 15.41 -7.51 8.94
N VAL A 48 16.25 -6.67 9.51
CA VAL A 48 15.88 -5.53 10.34
C VAL A 48 16.50 -4.25 9.77
N PHE A 49 15.93 -3.09 10.12
CA PHE A 49 16.50 -1.78 9.78
C PHE A 49 17.24 -1.20 10.98
N SER A 50 18.60 -1.06 10.87
CA SER A 50 19.43 -0.52 11.95
C SER A 50 20.64 0.28 11.41
N PRO A 51 20.53 1.50 10.93
CA PRO A 51 19.49 2.11 10.09
C PRO A 51 19.43 1.50 8.69
N LYS A 52 20.46 0.73 8.30
CA LYS A 52 20.50 0.01 7.02
C LYS A 52 19.82 -1.34 7.14
N ALA A 53 19.30 -1.84 6.02
CA ALA A 53 18.76 -3.19 5.95
C ALA A 53 19.85 -4.22 6.28
N THR A 54 19.68 -4.93 7.39
CA THR A 54 20.61 -5.96 7.89
C THR A 54 19.89 -7.31 7.88
N PRO A 55 20.39 -8.32 7.15
CA PRO A 55 19.82 -9.66 7.16
C PRO A 55 19.86 -10.31 8.54
N VAL A 56 18.82 -11.07 8.88
CA VAL A 56 18.75 -11.91 10.07
C VAL A 56 18.13 -13.27 9.70
N ASP A 57 18.42 -14.31 10.48
CA ASP A 57 17.89 -15.64 10.22
C ASP A 57 16.51 -15.87 10.85
N GLU A 58 16.18 -15.10 11.90
CA GLU A 58 14.95 -15.21 12.66
C GLU A 58 14.50 -13.86 13.19
N LEU A 59 13.19 -13.66 13.27
CA LEU A 59 12.53 -12.55 13.97
C LEU A 59 11.67 -13.14 15.10
N GLY A 60 11.92 -12.71 16.33
CA GLY A 60 11.20 -13.13 17.54
C GLY A 60 10.05 -12.19 17.93
N VAL A 61 9.30 -12.58 18.95
CA VAL A 61 8.16 -11.81 19.48
C VAL A 61 8.54 -10.38 19.84
N GLY A 62 7.75 -9.42 19.36
CA GLY A 62 7.94 -7.98 19.59
C GLY A 62 8.88 -7.31 18.58
N GLU A 63 9.66 -8.05 17.83
CA GLU A 63 10.60 -7.49 16.85
C GLU A 63 9.86 -6.96 15.61
N VAL A 64 10.44 -5.91 15.04
CA VAL A 64 10.02 -5.32 13.77
C VAL A 64 11.12 -5.56 12.75
N GLY A 65 10.76 -6.20 11.65
CA GLY A 65 11.69 -6.51 10.58
C GLY A 65 11.00 -6.50 9.20
N PHE A 66 11.68 -7.03 8.21
CA PHE A 66 11.12 -7.17 6.88
C PHE A 66 11.26 -8.60 6.34
N ILE A 67 10.34 -8.96 5.46
CA ILE A 67 10.30 -10.23 4.74
C ILE A 67 10.52 -9.95 3.25
N VAL A 68 11.38 -10.73 2.62
CA VAL A 68 11.50 -10.86 1.17
C VAL A 68 10.91 -12.22 0.79
N ALA A 69 9.82 -12.25 0.01
CA ALA A 69 9.07 -13.47 -0.29
C ALA A 69 8.71 -13.62 -1.78
N ASN A 70 9.50 -13.02 -2.68
CA ASN A 70 9.30 -13.07 -4.14
C ASN A 70 7.86 -12.76 -4.59
N ILE A 71 7.20 -11.85 -3.90
CA ILE A 71 5.87 -11.37 -4.26
C ILE A 71 6.02 -10.45 -5.47
N LYS A 72 5.38 -10.81 -6.58
CA LYS A 72 5.53 -10.08 -7.85
C LYS A 72 4.64 -8.87 -7.97
N ARG A 73 3.46 -8.91 -7.35
CA ARG A 73 2.46 -7.83 -7.42
C ARG A 73 2.18 -7.32 -6.01
N VAL A 74 2.24 -6.02 -5.84
CA VAL A 74 1.93 -5.37 -4.57
C VAL A 74 0.47 -5.59 -4.16
N SER A 75 -0.44 -5.73 -5.13
CA SER A 75 -1.83 -6.08 -4.87
C SER A 75 -2.03 -7.40 -4.13
N ASP A 76 -1.04 -8.29 -4.18
CA ASP A 76 -1.10 -9.61 -3.55
C ASP A 76 -0.76 -9.53 -2.05
N ALA A 77 -0.16 -8.42 -1.61
CA ALA A 77 0.14 -8.15 -0.21
C ALA A 77 -0.57 -6.87 0.23
N ARG A 78 -1.51 -6.95 1.16
CA ARG A 78 -2.25 -5.77 1.67
C ARG A 78 -1.57 -5.21 2.90
N ILE A 79 -1.56 -3.88 3.01
CA ILE A 79 -1.10 -3.23 4.25
C ILE A 79 -2.08 -3.58 5.36
N GLY A 80 -1.55 -3.97 6.53
CA GLY A 80 -2.36 -4.39 7.66
C GLY A 80 -2.87 -5.82 7.57
N ASP A 81 -2.35 -6.61 6.63
CA ASP A 81 -2.65 -8.04 6.58
C ASP A 81 -1.99 -8.80 7.75
N THR A 82 -2.58 -9.92 8.09
CA THR A 82 -2.01 -10.88 9.04
C THR A 82 -1.24 -11.93 8.26
N VAL A 83 0.03 -12.10 8.63
CA VAL A 83 0.89 -13.16 8.09
C VAL A 83 0.95 -14.30 9.10
N THR A 84 0.72 -15.52 8.66
CA THR A 84 0.73 -16.71 9.53
C THR A 84 1.58 -17.83 8.92
N GLU A 85 1.94 -18.82 9.71
CA GLU A 85 2.62 -20.02 9.23
C GLU A 85 1.64 -20.90 8.44
N THR A 86 2.01 -21.34 7.24
CA THR A 86 1.14 -22.21 6.42
C THR A 86 0.82 -23.55 7.09
N GLY A 87 1.75 -24.11 7.85
CA GLY A 87 1.57 -25.41 8.52
C GLY A 87 0.65 -25.36 9.74
N ARG A 88 0.55 -24.21 10.40
CA ARG A 88 -0.32 -23.95 11.57
C ARG A 88 -0.89 -22.56 11.49
N PRO A 89 -1.80 -22.31 10.53
CA PRO A 89 -2.36 -20.99 10.35
C PRO A 89 -3.22 -20.58 11.53
N THR A 90 -3.17 -19.30 11.91
CA THR A 90 -4.15 -18.74 12.84
C THR A 90 -5.54 -18.77 12.19
N THR A 91 -6.58 -18.95 13.01
CA THR A 91 -7.97 -19.02 12.54
C THR A 91 -8.57 -17.64 12.32
N GLU A 92 -8.08 -16.62 13.01
CA GLU A 92 -8.62 -15.27 12.95
C GLU A 92 -7.50 -14.26 12.63
N PRO A 93 -7.76 -13.33 11.69
CA PRO A 93 -6.85 -12.21 11.46
C PRO A 93 -6.83 -11.30 12.69
N PHE A 94 -5.73 -10.59 12.90
CA PHE A 94 -5.61 -9.66 14.03
C PHE A 94 -6.67 -8.56 13.96
N PRO A 95 -7.37 -8.31 15.07
CA PRO A 95 -8.29 -7.18 15.13
C PRO A 95 -7.49 -5.88 15.17
N GLY A 96 -7.71 -4.97 14.25
CA GLY A 96 -7.08 -3.65 14.37
C GLY A 96 -6.95 -2.86 13.09
N PHE A 97 -6.99 -3.50 11.94
CA PHE A 97 -6.95 -2.77 10.69
C PHE A 97 -8.35 -2.50 10.16
N LYS A 98 -8.88 -1.31 10.48
CA LYS A 98 -10.03 -0.77 9.74
C LYS A 98 -9.50 -0.14 8.46
N GLU A 99 -10.01 -0.58 7.31
CA GLU A 99 -9.81 0.15 6.06
C GLU A 99 -10.26 1.60 6.27
N LEU A 100 -9.30 2.52 6.14
CA LEU A 100 -9.60 3.95 6.19
C LEU A 100 -10.35 4.31 4.91
N LYS A 101 -11.61 4.69 5.05
CA LYS A 101 -12.44 5.11 3.91
C LYS A 101 -12.11 6.55 3.57
N PRO A 102 -11.96 6.88 2.26
CA PRO A 102 -11.81 8.25 1.84
C PRO A 102 -13.01 9.10 2.26
N MET A 103 -12.74 10.33 2.71
CA MET A 103 -13.76 11.30 3.12
C MET A 103 -13.85 12.49 2.16
N VAL A 104 -12.77 12.79 1.44
CA VAL A 104 -12.68 13.88 0.48
C VAL A 104 -12.37 13.30 -0.89
N PHE A 105 -13.06 13.78 -1.92
CA PHE A 105 -12.86 13.34 -3.29
C PHE A 105 -12.56 14.55 -4.18
N ALA A 106 -11.60 14.40 -5.09
CA ALA A 106 -11.31 15.38 -6.12
C ALA A 106 -10.86 14.66 -7.40
N GLY A 107 -11.14 15.29 -8.54
CA GLY A 107 -10.62 14.85 -9.83
C GLY A 107 -9.20 15.39 -10.02
N LEU A 108 -8.29 14.54 -10.47
CA LEU A 108 -6.94 14.91 -10.89
C LEU A 108 -6.82 14.68 -12.40
N TYR A 109 -6.48 15.72 -13.12
CA TYR A 109 -6.37 15.70 -14.57
C TYR A 109 -5.00 16.24 -14.98
N PRO A 110 -4.27 15.58 -15.88
CA PRO A 110 -3.02 16.14 -16.38
C PRO A 110 -3.32 17.35 -17.25
N VAL A 111 -2.55 18.42 -17.11
CA VAL A 111 -2.66 19.62 -17.97
C VAL A 111 -2.47 19.23 -19.44
N GLU A 112 -1.53 18.33 -19.69
CA GLU A 112 -1.27 17.78 -21.02
C GLU A 112 -1.94 16.40 -21.15
N GLY A 113 -2.99 16.28 -21.97
CA GLY A 113 -3.80 15.07 -22.09
C GLY A 113 -3.00 13.80 -22.48
N HIS A 114 -1.86 13.94 -23.14
CA HIS A 114 -0.99 12.81 -23.49
C HIS A 114 -0.28 12.19 -22.27
N LYS A 115 -0.14 12.91 -21.16
CA LYS A 115 0.46 12.42 -19.89
C LYS A 115 -0.52 11.58 -19.04
N TYR A 116 -1.71 11.25 -19.54
CA TYR A 116 -2.66 10.40 -18.81
C TYR A 116 -2.08 9.05 -18.36
N THR A 117 -1.29 8.40 -19.23
CA THR A 117 -0.68 7.12 -18.90
C THR A 117 0.40 7.27 -17.82
N GLU A 118 1.19 8.34 -17.89
CA GLU A 118 2.21 8.65 -16.88
C GLU A 118 1.56 8.96 -15.52
N LEU A 119 0.45 9.72 -15.53
CA LEU A 119 -0.31 9.99 -14.30
C LEU A 119 -0.85 8.69 -13.68
N ARG A 120 -1.37 7.75 -14.49
CA ARG A 120 -1.82 6.45 -13.98
C ARG A 120 -0.68 5.70 -13.29
N GLU A 121 0.50 5.64 -13.92
CA GLU A 121 1.66 4.97 -13.35
C GLU A 121 2.14 5.63 -12.06
N ALA A 122 2.11 6.96 -12.00
CA ALA A 122 2.45 7.72 -10.80
C ALA A 122 1.47 7.41 -9.66
N LEU A 123 0.16 7.40 -9.95
CA LEU A 123 -0.87 7.04 -8.96
C LEU A 123 -0.74 5.59 -8.47
N GLU A 124 -0.42 4.64 -9.36
CA GLU A 124 -0.11 3.26 -8.99
C GLU A 124 1.06 3.19 -8.00
N LYS A 125 2.16 3.88 -8.30
CA LYS A 125 3.34 3.95 -7.43
C LYS A 125 3.04 4.60 -6.08
N LEU A 126 2.27 5.70 -6.06
CA LEU A 126 1.84 6.34 -4.82
C LEU A 126 1.01 5.40 -3.95
N ARG A 127 0.06 4.69 -4.55
CA ARG A 127 -0.80 3.73 -3.84
C ARG A 127 -0.02 2.60 -3.18
N LEU A 128 1.15 2.24 -3.69
CA LEU A 128 2.03 1.25 -3.07
C LEU A 128 2.52 1.69 -1.68
N ASN A 129 2.68 3.01 -1.50
CA ASN A 129 3.18 3.60 -0.25
C ASN A 129 2.05 4.16 0.63
N ASP A 130 0.85 4.28 0.08
CA ASP A 130 -0.31 4.86 0.75
C ASP A 130 -1.58 4.06 0.45
N ALA A 131 -1.88 3.10 1.35
CA ALA A 131 -3.07 2.25 1.22
C ALA A 131 -4.39 2.99 1.44
N SER A 132 -4.35 4.19 2.01
CA SER A 132 -5.53 5.03 2.23
C SER A 132 -5.94 5.84 1.00
N PHE A 133 -5.06 5.89 -0.01
CA PHE A 133 -5.30 6.57 -1.27
C PHE A 133 -6.09 5.66 -2.23
N PHE A 134 -7.23 6.17 -2.69
CA PHE A 134 -8.08 5.52 -3.68
C PHE A 134 -8.11 6.33 -4.96
N TYR A 135 -8.13 5.69 -6.11
CA TYR A 135 -8.36 6.35 -7.39
C TYR A 135 -9.09 5.43 -8.37
N GLU A 136 -9.89 6.04 -9.24
CA GLU A 136 -10.60 5.39 -10.34
C GLU A 136 -10.56 6.28 -11.59
N PRO A 137 -10.55 5.71 -12.80
CA PRO A 137 -10.61 6.50 -14.03
C PRO A 137 -11.86 7.37 -14.07
N GLU A 138 -11.70 8.63 -14.50
CA GLU A 138 -12.79 9.57 -14.68
C GLU A 138 -12.59 10.34 -15.99
N THR A 139 -13.69 10.74 -16.62
CA THR A 139 -13.66 11.56 -17.83
C THR A 139 -14.48 12.82 -17.61
N SER A 140 -13.86 13.96 -17.86
CA SER A 140 -14.53 15.26 -17.84
C SER A 140 -14.69 15.79 -19.26
N ALA A 141 -15.86 16.34 -19.56
CA ALA A 141 -16.10 16.98 -20.87
C ALA A 141 -15.18 18.20 -21.10
N ALA A 142 -14.76 18.88 -20.04
CA ALA A 142 -13.91 20.06 -20.12
C ALA A 142 -12.41 19.75 -19.99
N LEU A 143 -12.05 18.74 -19.17
CA LEU A 143 -10.65 18.45 -18.80
C LEU A 143 -10.11 17.17 -19.45
N GLY A 144 -10.95 16.40 -20.15
CA GLY A 144 -10.56 15.16 -20.78
C GLY A 144 -10.46 13.98 -19.80
N PHE A 145 -9.47 13.11 -20.01
CA PHE A 145 -9.26 11.91 -19.21
C PHE A 145 -8.43 12.24 -17.96
N GLY A 146 -8.86 11.73 -16.82
CA GLY A 146 -8.22 11.90 -15.54
C GLY A 146 -8.62 10.79 -14.56
N PHE A 147 -8.48 11.09 -13.28
CA PHE A 147 -8.80 10.15 -12.21
C PHE A 147 -9.59 10.85 -11.11
N ARG A 148 -10.68 10.23 -10.67
CA ARG A 148 -11.33 10.57 -9.42
C ARG A 148 -10.55 9.93 -8.28
N CYS A 149 -10.03 10.77 -7.39
CA CYS A 149 -9.19 10.36 -6.28
C CYS A 149 -9.91 10.56 -4.95
N GLY A 150 -9.72 9.63 -4.04
CA GLY A 150 -10.27 9.66 -2.69
C GLY A 150 -9.15 9.81 -1.64
N PHE A 151 -9.36 10.74 -0.71
CA PHE A 151 -8.38 11.15 0.30
C PHE A 151 -8.97 11.09 1.70
N LEU A 152 -8.12 10.91 2.73
CA LEU A 152 -8.56 10.94 4.14
C LEU A 152 -9.02 12.34 4.59
N GLY A 153 -8.54 13.39 3.94
CA GLY A 153 -8.85 14.79 4.21
C GLY A 153 -8.14 15.72 3.25
N LEU A 154 -8.34 17.03 3.42
CA LEU A 154 -7.75 18.06 2.55
C LEU A 154 -6.22 18.05 2.60
N LEU A 155 -5.62 17.95 3.79
CA LEU A 155 -4.17 17.88 3.93
C LEU A 155 -3.58 16.66 3.21
N HIS A 156 -4.26 15.52 3.28
CA HIS A 156 -3.83 14.32 2.54
C HIS A 156 -3.88 14.55 1.04
N MET A 157 -4.92 15.23 0.53
CA MET A 157 -5.04 15.62 -0.87
C MET A 157 -3.86 16.51 -1.32
N GLU A 158 -3.55 17.55 -0.53
CA GLU A 158 -2.44 18.45 -0.79
C GLU A 158 -1.09 17.72 -0.85
N ILE A 159 -0.85 16.81 0.10
CA ILE A 159 0.39 16.00 0.14
C ILE A 159 0.50 15.11 -1.10
N VAL A 160 -0.59 14.45 -1.50
CA VAL A 160 -0.59 13.58 -2.70
C VAL A 160 -0.35 14.41 -3.96
N GLN A 161 -1.00 15.57 -4.08
CA GLN A 161 -0.80 16.48 -5.21
C GLN A 161 0.66 16.97 -5.27
N GLU A 162 1.20 17.46 -4.16
CA GLU A 162 2.59 17.93 -4.08
C GLU A 162 3.60 16.82 -4.46
N ARG A 163 3.33 15.58 -4.05
CA ARG A 163 4.16 14.44 -4.42
C ARG A 163 4.10 14.13 -5.91
N LEU A 164 2.90 14.18 -6.52
CA LEU A 164 2.75 13.99 -7.97
C LEU A 164 3.51 15.05 -8.76
N GLU A 165 3.45 16.30 -8.32
CA GLU A 165 4.16 17.41 -8.94
C GLU A 165 5.68 17.30 -8.78
N ARG A 166 6.18 17.00 -7.57
CA ARG A 166 7.63 17.01 -7.28
C ARG A 166 8.36 15.71 -7.61
N GLU A 167 7.72 14.56 -7.36
CA GLU A 167 8.38 13.26 -7.53
C GLU A 167 8.21 12.71 -8.95
N TYR A 168 7.11 13.10 -9.64
CA TYR A 168 6.74 12.55 -10.95
C TYR A 168 6.64 13.59 -12.07
N ASP A 169 6.97 14.85 -11.78
CA ASP A 169 6.94 15.96 -12.75
C ASP A 169 5.59 16.11 -13.47
N MET A 170 4.51 15.99 -12.69
CA MET A 170 3.14 16.05 -13.19
C MET A 170 2.51 17.42 -12.97
N ASP A 171 2.22 18.15 -14.04
CA ASP A 171 1.36 19.33 -13.98
C ASP A 171 -0.10 18.90 -13.96
N LEU A 172 -0.83 19.25 -12.89
CA LEU A 172 -2.17 18.78 -12.63
C LEU A 172 -3.20 19.90 -12.52
N VAL A 173 -4.39 19.64 -13.06
CA VAL A 173 -5.61 20.37 -12.73
C VAL A 173 -6.37 19.55 -11.70
N THR A 174 -6.60 20.15 -10.53
CA THR A 174 -7.38 19.53 -9.44
C THR A 174 -8.76 20.17 -9.39
N THR A 175 -9.81 19.36 -9.38
CA THR A 175 -11.17 19.89 -9.18
C THR A 175 -11.40 20.29 -7.73
N ALA A 176 -12.41 21.14 -7.48
CA ALA A 176 -12.80 21.46 -6.11
C ALA A 176 -13.14 20.18 -5.33
N PRO A 177 -12.63 20.04 -4.08
CA PRO A 177 -12.87 18.86 -3.28
C PRO A 177 -14.35 18.73 -2.91
N GLY A 178 -14.89 17.51 -3.08
CA GLY A 178 -16.24 17.15 -2.68
C GLY A 178 -16.21 16.15 -1.52
N VAL A 179 -17.30 16.09 -0.76
CA VAL A 179 -17.50 15.12 0.33
C VAL A 179 -18.73 14.25 0.03
N LEU A 180 -18.72 13.02 0.56
CA LEU A 180 -19.86 12.14 0.48
C LEU A 180 -20.89 12.51 1.57
N TYR A 181 -22.10 12.85 1.14
CA TYR A 181 -23.24 13.06 2.03
C TYR A 181 -24.07 11.77 2.11
N ARG A 182 -24.38 11.34 3.33
CA ARG A 182 -25.35 10.28 3.56
C ARG A 182 -26.66 10.92 4.05
N VAL A 183 -27.67 10.90 3.21
CA VAL A 183 -29.02 11.37 3.60
C VAL A 183 -29.77 10.15 4.13
N THR A 184 -30.22 10.23 5.39
CA THR A 184 -31.18 9.31 5.99
C THR A 184 -32.55 9.96 5.97
N THR A 185 -33.48 9.36 5.23
CA THR A 185 -34.91 9.71 5.25
C THR A 185 -35.64 8.93 6.33
#